data_5b7db4bf712ba7b4acbe8d882c8c2fe5
#
_entry.id   5b7db4bf712ba7b4acbe8d882c8c2fe5
#
_cell.length_a   1.000
_cell.length_b   1.000
_cell.length_c   1.000
_cell.angle_alpha   90.00
_cell.angle_beta   90.00
_cell.angle_gamma   90.00
#
_symmetry.space_group_name_H-M   'P 1'
#
loop_
_entity.id
_entity.type
_entity.pdbx_description
1 polymer ?
#
loop_
_entity_poly.entity_id
_entity_poly.type
_entity_poly.pdbx_seq_one_letter_code
_entity_poly.pdbx_strand_id
1 'polypeptide(L)'
;MGGMVQVEAARIPDRDRLLRELEEHGIDARAVNEVGIEVPCGDDADQACEDLLSEIEHSIMVIGAPFVPVKHEGVIYVRPPVS
;
A
#
# COMPACT_ATOMS: atom_id res chain seq x y z
N MET A 1 -9.40 -13.68 -12.97
CA MET A 1 -8.04 -13.18 -12.87
C MET A 1 -7.94 -12.24 -11.68
N GLY A 2 -6.94 -12.48 -10.86
CA GLY A 2 -6.74 -11.63 -9.69
C GLY A 2 -6.21 -10.26 -10.09
N GLY A 3 -6.61 -9.24 -9.34
CA GLY A 3 -6.05 -7.93 -9.48
C GLY A 3 -4.98 -7.68 -8.42
N MET A 4 -4.41 -6.51 -8.46
CA MET A 4 -3.43 -6.09 -7.47
C MET A 4 -3.71 -4.68 -7.01
N VAL A 5 -3.47 -4.44 -5.73
CA VAL A 5 -3.44 -3.08 -5.19
C VAL A 5 -2.01 -2.60 -5.29
N GLN A 6 -1.83 -1.39 -5.80
CA GLN A 6 -0.52 -0.79 -5.91
C GLN A 6 -0.36 0.31 -4.88
N VAL A 7 0.80 0.31 -4.23
CA VAL A 7 1.16 1.35 -3.28
C VAL A 7 2.47 1.94 -3.76
N GLU A 8 2.56 3.26 -3.79
CA GLU A 8 3.74 3.93 -4.28
C GLU A 8 4.22 4.94 -3.25
N ALA A 9 5.45 4.76 -2.80
CA ALA A 9 6.05 5.67 -1.83
C ALA A 9 6.79 6.80 -2.55
N ALA A 10 7.14 7.84 -1.81
CA ALA A 10 7.86 8.96 -2.39
C ALA A 10 9.36 8.70 -2.49
N ARG A 11 9.89 7.84 -1.62
CA ARG A 11 11.33 7.58 -1.56
C ARG A 11 11.58 6.10 -1.29
N ILE A 12 12.76 5.62 -1.69
CA ILE A 12 13.16 4.23 -1.51
C ILE A 12 13.14 3.80 -0.03
N PRO A 13 13.73 4.56 0.92
CA PRO A 13 13.68 4.16 2.32
C PRO A 13 12.27 4.09 2.88
N ASP A 14 11.39 4.97 2.44
CA ASP A 14 10.01 4.97 2.86
C ASP A 14 9.29 3.72 2.35
N ARG A 15 9.55 3.33 1.10
CA ARG A 15 9.00 2.10 0.53
C ARG A 15 9.45 0.87 1.34
N ASP A 16 10.72 0.80 1.67
CA ASP A 16 11.26 -0.34 2.41
C ASP A 16 10.64 -0.44 3.80
N ARG A 17 10.51 0.69 4.47
CA ARG A 17 9.89 0.73 5.79
C ARG A 17 8.42 0.35 5.73
N LEU A 18 7.71 0.90 4.75
CA LEU A 18 6.29 0.62 4.59
C LEU A 18 6.05 -0.85 4.27
N LEU A 19 6.89 -1.43 3.42
CA LEU A 19 6.80 -2.85 3.10
C LEU A 19 6.91 -3.71 4.36
N ARG A 20 7.86 -3.40 5.22
CA ARG A 20 8.05 -4.12 6.47
C ARG A 20 6.83 -3.98 7.38
N GLU A 21 6.31 -2.78 7.51
CA GLU A 21 5.14 -2.52 8.36
C GLU A 21 3.90 -3.26 7.85
N LEU A 22 3.70 -3.28 6.54
CA LEU A 22 2.58 -4.01 5.96
C LEU A 22 2.71 -5.52 6.22
N GLU A 23 3.91 -6.06 6.11
CA GLU A 23 4.14 -7.47 6.43
C GLU A 23 3.85 -7.77 7.89
N GLU A 24 4.22 -6.87 8.79
CA GLU A 24 3.91 -7.02 10.21
C GLU A 24 2.42 -7.00 10.50
N HIS A 25 1.65 -6.31 9.67
CA HIS A 25 0.19 -6.29 9.76
C HIS A 25 -0.47 -7.49 9.08
N GLY A 26 0.33 -8.44 8.61
CA GLY A 26 -0.19 -9.65 7.98
C GLY A 26 -0.61 -9.48 6.53
N ILE A 27 -0.17 -8.41 5.90
CA ILE A 27 -0.47 -8.14 4.50
C ILE A 27 0.65 -8.69 3.63
N ASP A 28 0.28 -9.49 2.63
CA ASP A 28 1.25 -10.09 1.71
C ASP A 28 1.65 -9.04 0.66
N ALA A 29 2.66 -8.27 0.97
CA ALA A 29 3.12 -7.18 0.13
C ALA A 29 4.47 -7.51 -0.51
N ARG A 30 4.66 -7.06 -1.74
CA ARG A 30 5.87 -7.31 -2.51
C ARG A 30 6.44 -6.01 -3.04
N ALA A 31 7.75 -5.90 -2.96
CA ALA A 31 8.46 -4.75 -3.54
C ALA A 31 8.48 -4.85 -5.06
N VAL A 32 8.14 -3.77 -5.73
CA VAL A 32 8.27 -3.66 -7.18
C VAL A 32 8.94 -2.34 -7.51
N ASN A 33 9.81 -2.34 -8.51
CA ASN A 33 10.64 -1.20 -8.87
C ASN A 33 11.31 -0.56 -7.63
N GLU A 34 11.55 0.74 -7.65
CA GLU A 34 12.31 1.40 -6.58
C GLU A 34 11.40 1.87 -5.43
N VAL A 35 10.19 2.28 -5.74
CA VAL A 35 9.31 2.90 -4.75
C VAL A 35 7.94 2.23 -4.66
N GLY A 36 7.72 1.18 -5.42
CA GLY A 36 6.41 0.55 -5.51
C GLY A 36 6.27 -0.69 -4.62
N ILE A 37 5.03 -0.96 -4.25
CA ILE A 37 4.63 -2.17 -3.54
C ILE A 37 3.38 -2.70 -4.24
N GLU A 38 3.32 -4.01 -4.43
CA GLU A 38 2.13 -4.67 -4.96
C GLU A 38 1.57 -5.63 -3.92
N VAL A 39 0.26 -5.63 -3.79
CA VAL A 39 -0.44 -6.55 -2.90
C VAL A 39 -1.51 -7.27 -3.71
N PRO A 40 -1.40 -8.59 -3.88
CA PRO A 40 -2.39 -9.33 -4.67
C PRO A 40 -3.74 -9.36 -3.97
N CYS A 41 -4.79 -9.19 -4.75
CA CYS A 41 -6.17 -9.15 -4.23
C CYS A 41 -6.83 -10.51 -4.08
N GLY A 42 -6.20 -11.56 -4.60
CA GLY A 42 -6.81 -12.86 -4.62
C GLY A 42 -7.59 -13.10 -5.91
N ASP A 43 -8.29 -14.22 -5.96
CA ASP A 43 -8.92 -14.68 -7.21
C ASP A 43 -10.28 -14.07 -7.49
N ASP A 44 -10.91 -13.49 -6.49
CA ASP A 44 -12.24 -12.92 -6.65
C ASP A 44 -12.13 -11.42 -6.88
N ALA A 45 -12.47 -11.12 -7.98
CA ALA A 45 -12.83 -9.87 -8.60
C ALA A 45 -12.68 -8.58 -7.79
N ASP A 46 -13.28 -7.59 -8.36
CA ASP A 46 -13.15 -6.17 -8.03
C ASP A 46 -13.41 -5.85 -6.57
N GLN A 47 -14.32 -6.58 -5.93
CA GLN A 47 -14.67 -6.26 -4.55
C GLN A 47 -13.56 -6.64 -3.55
N ALA A 48 -12.86 -7.73 -3.81
CA ALA A 48 -11.75 -8.11 -2.97
C ALA A 48 -10.63 -7.07 -3.03
N CYS A 49 -10.40 -6.50 -4.20
CA CYS A 49 -9.42 -5.44 -4.36
C CYS A 49 -9.83 -4.16 -3.63
N GLU A 50 -11.10 -3.80 -3.68
CA GLU A 50 -11.58 -2.62 -2.98
C GLU A 50 -11.47 -2.78 -1.46
N ASP A 51 -11.82 -3.95 -0.95
CA ASP A 51 -11.69 -4.24 0.47
C ASP A 51 -10.24 -4.20 0.90
N LEU A 52 -9.36 -4.79 0.10
CA LEU A 52 -7.93 -4.81 0.38
C LEU A 52 -7.35 -3.39 0.32
N LEU A 53 -7.78 -2.60 -0.66
CA LEU A 53 -7.34 -1.22 -0.78
C LEU A 53 -7.68 -0.42 0.49
N SER A 54 -8.90 -0.58 0.98
CA SER A 54 -9.33 0.09 2.20
C SER A 54 -8.56 -0.40 3.41
N GLU A 55 -8.29 -1.70 3.50
CA GLU A 55 -7.52 -2.27 4.59
C GLU A 55 -6.09 -1.75 4.60
N ILE A 56 -5.47 -1.68 3.43
CA ILE A 56 -4.11 -1.15 3.31
C ILE A 56 -4.07 0.32 3.69
N GLU A 57 -5.02 1.11 3.21
CA GLU A 57 -5.11 2.51 3.57
C GLU A 57 -5.24 2.67 5.08
N HIS A 58 -6.10 1.90 5.69
CA HIS A 58 -6.29 1.93 7.13
C HIS A 58 -5.00 1.56 7.87
N SER A 59 -4.31 0.53 7.41
CA SER A 59 -3.05 0.11 8.01
C SER A 59 -1.99 1.21 7.93
N ILE A 60 -1.91 1.91 6.79
CA ILE A 60 -0.98 3.03 6.63
C ILE A 60 -1.34 4.15 7.60
N MET A 61 -2.62 4.42 7.78
CA MET A 61 -3.06 5.45 8.72
C MET A 61 -2.72 5.09 10.16
N VAL A 62 -2.81 3.80 10.51
CA VAL A 62 -2.46 3.32 11.84
C VAL A 62 -0.96 3.42 12.08
N ILE A 63 -0.15 3.13 11.07
CA ILE A 63 1.30 3.33 11.15
C ILE A 63 1.62 4.79 11.44
N GLY A 64 0.85 5.68 10.83
CA GLY A 64 0.93 7.10 11.14
C GLY A 64 2.10 7.80 10.47
N ALA A 65 2.52 8.90 11.08
CA ALA A 65 3.61 9.69 10.53
C ALA A 65 4.88 8.85 10.37
N PRO A 66 5.66 9.05 9.30
CA PRO A 66 5.51 10.16 8.35
C PRO A 66 4.67 9.82 7.11
N PHE A 67 3.81 8.82 7.16
CA PHE A 67 3.11 8.35 5.97
C PHE A 67 1.70 8.91 5.90
N VAL A 68 1.38 9.51 4.76
CA VAL A 68 0.04 10.02 4.46
C VAL A 68 -0.46 9.32 3.21
N PRO A 69 -1.47 8.44 3.30
CA PRO A 69 -1.97 7.74 2.13
C PRO A 69 -2.95 8.62 1.35
N VAL A 70 -2.79 8.62 0.03
CA VAL A 70 -3.70 9.31 -0.89
C VAL A 70 -4.11 8.31 -1.95
N LYS A 71 -5.40 7.99 -2.01
CA LYS A 71 -5.92 7.06 -3.02
C LYS A 71 -6.23 7.81 -4.30
N HIS A 72 -5.82 7.24 -5.42
CA HIS A 72 -6.15 7.79 -6.73
C HIS A 72 -6.18 6.64 -7.74
N GLU A 73 -7.34 6.40 -8.33
CA GLU A 73 -7.53 5.39 -9.37
C GLU A 73 -6.99 4.01 -9.01
N GLY A 74 -7.27 3.55 -7.79
CA GLY A 74 -6.87 2.22 -7.35
C GLY A 74 -5.42 2.11 -6.91
N VAL A 75 -4.71 3.22 -6.86
CA VAL A 75 -3.33 3.27 -6.39
C VAL A 75 -3.27 4.13 -5.13
N ILE A 76 -2.55 3.66 -4.13
CA ILE A 76 -2.32 4.43 -2.92
C ILE A 76 -0.94 5.09 -3.03
N TYR A 77 -0.93 6.40 -3.03
CA TYR A 77 0.31 7.16 -3.02
C TYR A 77 0.62 7.56 -1.60
N VAL A 78 1.76 7.12 -1.09
CA VAL A 78 2.17 7.44 0.26
C VAL A 78 3.16 8.59 0.21
N ARG A 79 2.80 9.69 0.83
CA ARG A 79 3.62 10.90 0.79
C ARG A 79 4.04 11.30 2.20
N PRO A 80 5.22 11.93 2.33
CA PRO A 80 5.59 12.48 3.61
C PRO A 80 4.66 13.65 3.95
N PRO A 81 4.45 13.92 5.25
CA PRO A 81 3.60 15.05 5.62
C PRO A 81 4.21 16.35 5.13
N VAL A 82 3.36 17.27 4.73
CA VAL A 82 3.79 18.59 4.31
C VAL A 82 4.08 19.39 5.57
N SER A 83 5.29 19.87 5.66
CA SER A 83 5.68 20.69 6.79
C SER A 83 5.43 22.16 6.51
#